data_94633076f96fa05f7549420291b4d34d
#
_entry.id   94633076f96fa05f7549420291b4d34d
#
_cell.length_a   1.000
_cell.length_b   1.000
_cell.length_c   1.000
_cell.angle_alpha   90.00
_cell.angle_beta   90.00
_cell.angle_gamma   90.00
#
_symmetry.space_group_name_H-M   'P 1'
#
loop_
_entity.id
_entity.type
_entity.pdbx_description
1 polymer ?
#
loop_
_entity_poly.entity_id
_entity_poly.type
_entity_poly.pdbx_seq_one_letter_code
_entity_poly.pdbx_strand_id
1 'polypeptide(L)'
;GVISVERREDSSKIPSLEQLYIDIGASSREDAPVQVGDPAVFMRPLVAQGRRLISKTLDDRVGCYVLIETLRRLGSTPDDLYFLFSVQEEVTLSGARTSAYKIDPDMALAVDVTMTGDTPKALPMAVEMGKGPAIKVQDSGMIAHPAVRDLLIAAAERAGIPYQREVLLGGSTDAAAMQLVRGGIPSGCVSVPCRYVHSPSEMVDVTDVEQTVALLSAALTPA
;
A
#
# COMPACT_ATOMS: atom_id res chain seq x y z
N GLY A 1 -18.68 -3.40 -18.87
CA GLY A 1 -18.35 -2.71 -20.13
C GLY A 1 -17.01 -3.16 -20.70
N VAL A 2 -16.71 -2.72 -21.88
CA VAL A 2 -15.44 -3.01 -22.59
C VAL A 2 -14.65 -1.73 -22.74
N ILE A 3 -13.40 -1.71 -22.24
CA ILE A 3 -12.50 -0.58 -22.44
C ILE A 3 -12.02 -0.58 -23.89
N SER A 4 -12.13 0.55 -24.56
CA SER A 4 -11.67 0.73 -25.92
C SER A 4 -11.05 2.13 -26.10
N VAL A 5 -10.56 2.40 -27.30
CA VAL A 5 -9.89 3.64 -27.64
C VAL A 5 -10.53 4.26 -28.88
N GLU A 6 -10.65 5.58 -28.90
CA GLU A 6 -11.10 6.32 -30.07
C GLU A 6 -10.21 6.06 -31.29
N ARG A 7 -10.80 6.17 -32.50
CA ARG A 7 -10.03 6.03 -33.73
C ARG A 7 -8.96 7.11 -33.81
N ARG A 8 -7.70 6.69 -34.01
CA ARG A 8 -6.53 7.57 -34.07
C ARG A 8 -5.91 7.56 -35.46
N GLU A 9 -5.36 8.67 -35.88
CA GLU A 9 -4.60 8.77 -37.11
C GLU A 9 -3.26 8.03 -37.03
N ASP A 10 -2.61 8.09 -35.86
CA ASP A 10 -1.36 7.40 -35.57
C ASP A 10 -1.57 6.34 -34.46
N SER A 11 -1.67 5.10 -34.86
CA SER A 11 -1.84 3.96 -33.96
C SER A 11 -0.56 3.52 -33.24
N SER A 12 0.60 4.08 -33.59
CA SER A 12 1.88 3.76 -32.96
C SER A 12 2.07 4.43 -31.59
N LYS A 13 1.35 5.51 -31.34
CA LYS A 13 1.40 6.24 -30.05
C LYS A 13 0.50 5.57 -29.02
N ILE A 14 0.93 5.62 -27.75
CA ILE A 14 0.09 5.21 -26.62
C ILE A 14 -1.08 6.21 -26.52
N PRO A 15 -2.35 5.74 -26.40
CA PRO A 15 -3.48 6.64 -26.23
C PRO A 15 -3.41 7.38 -24.89
N SER A 16 -3.84 8.64 -24.87
CA SER A 16 -4.06 9.36 -23.63
C SER A 16 -5.33 8.87 -22.95
N LEU A 17 -5.51 9.22 -21.66
CA LEU A 17 -6.68 8.81 -20.90
C LEU A 17 -7.98 9.35 -21.53
N GLU A 18 -7.96 10.56 -22.07
CA GLU A 18 -9.12 11.22 -22.73
C GLU A 18 -9.55 10.50 -24.01
N GLN A 19 -8.68 9.71 -24.61
CA GLN A 19 -8.97 8.91 -25.80
C GLN A 19 -9.54 7.52 -25.47
N LEU A 20 -9.63 7.18 -24.18
CA LEU A 20 -10.22 5.93 -23.74
C LEU A 20 -11.71 6.11 -23.43
N TYR A 21 -12.48 5.08 -23.69
CA TYR A 21 -13.89 5.02 -23.28
C TYR A 21 -14.25 3.61 -22.83
N ILE A 22 -15.35 3.50 -22.11
CA ILE A 22 -15.92 2.21 -21.69
C ILE A 22 -17.25 2.05 -22.43
N ASP A 23 -17.29 1.08 -23.35
CA ASP A 23 -18.55 0.68 -24.00
C ASP A 23 -19.37 -0.14 -23.00
N ILE A 24 -20.52 0.41 -22.63
CA ILE A 24 -21.46 -0.21 -21.68
C ILE A 24 -22.65 -0.87 -22.37
N GLY A 25 -22.67 -0.87 -23.72
CA GLY A 25 -23.75 -1.45 -24.52
C GLY A 25 -25.04 -0.61 -24.57
N ALA A 26 -25.04 0.63 -24.10
CA ALA A 26 -26.18 1.52 -24.18
C ALA A 26 -26.35 2.05 -25.61
N SER A 27 -27.59 2.18 -26.06
CA SER A 27 -27.95 2.73 -27.38
C SER A 27 -28.25 4.23 -27.35
N SER A 28 -28.57 4.76 -26.17
CA SER A 28 -28.83 6.18 -25.93
C SER A 28 -28.39 6.58 -24.53
N ARG A 29 -28.45 7.87 -24.23
CA ARG A 29 -28.18 8.36 -22.89
C ARG A 29 -29.24 7.94 -21.87
N GLU A 30 -30.48 7.81 -22.33
CA GLU A 30 -31.64 7.48 -21.49
C GLU A 30 -31.65 6.02 -21.03
N ASP A 31 -31.05 5.11 -21.82
CA ASP A 31 -30.93 3.70 -21.48
C ASP A 31 -29.59 3.33 -20.82
N ALA A 32 -28.70 4.32 -20.64
CA ALA A 32 -27.43 4.11 -19.96
C ALA A 32 -27.64 3.81 -18.46
N PRO A 33 -27.14 2.69 -17.95
CA PRO A 33 -27.30 2.31 -16.54
C PRO A 33 -26.37 3.06 -15.59
N VAL A 34 -25.60 4.02 -16.09
CA VAL A 34 -24.58 4.78 -15.36
C VAL A 34 -24.72 6.28 -15.63
N GLN A 35 -24.20 7.08 -14.73
CA GLN A 35 -24.19 8.54 -14.86
C GLN A 35 -22.78 9.12 -14.61
N VAL A 36 -22.61 10.39 -14.92
CA VAL A 36 -21.34 11.10 -14.65
C VAL A 36 -21.05 11.07 -13.15
N GLY A 37 -19.85 10.61 -12.79
CA GLY A 37 -19.41 10.46 -11.41
C GLY A 37 -19.47 9.02 -10.89
N ASP A 38 -20.10 8.09 -11.61
CA ASP A 38 -20.10 6.67 -11.21
C ASP A 38 -18.69 6.08 -11.37
N PRO A 39 -18.19 5.36 -10.37
CA PRO A 39 -16.88 4.73 -10.45
C PRO A 39 -16.90 3.48 -11.33
N ALA A 40 -15.77 3.21 -11.98
CA ALA A 40 -15.54 1.95 -12.70
C ALA A 40 -14.29 1.27 -12.17
N VAL A 41 -14.29 -0.06 -12.13
CA VAL A 41 -13.15 -0.87 -11.70
C VAL A 41 -12.86 -1.99 -12.69
N PHE A 42 -11.60 -2.37 -12.81
CA PHE A 42 -11.22 -3.52 -13.62
C PHE A 42 -11.80 -4.81 -13.05
N MET A 43 -12.36 -5.66 -13.91
CA MET A 43 -12.78 -7.00 -13.52
C MET A 43 -11.55 -7.93 -13.53
N ARG A 44 -10.90 -8.05 -12.41
CA ARG A 44 -9.71 -8.88 -12.22
C ARG A 44 -9.88 -9.75 -10.96
N PRO A 45 -10.12 -11.05 -11.10
CA PRO A 45 -10.18 -11.96 -9.95
C PRO A 45 -8.79 -12.14 -9.33
N LEU A 46 -8.76 -12.50 -8.05
CA LEU A 46 -7.55 -12.95 -7.39
C LEU A 46 -7.08 -14.27 -7.97
N VAL A 47 -5.81 -14.34 -8.36
CA VAL A 47 -5.16 -15.54 -8.88
C VAL A 47 -3.95 -15.87 -8.02
N ALA A 48 -3.85 -17.12 -7.58
CA ALA A 48 -2.65 -17.65 -6.93
C ALA A 48 -1.79 -18.39 -7.97
N GLN A 49 -0.51 -18.05 -8.04
CA GLN A 49 0.49 -18.72 -8.87
C GLN A 49 1.71 -19.06 -8.02
N GLY A 50 1.76 -20.28 -7.51
CA GLY A 50 2.72 -20.67 -6.49
C GLY A 50 2.53 -19.82 -5.23
N ARG A 51 3.58 -19.12 -4.80
CA ARG A 51 3.51 -18.19 -3.67
C ARG A 51 3.09 -16.76 -4.06
N ARG A 52 2.81 -16.50 -5.32
CA ARG A 52 2.41 -15.19 -5.82
C ARG A 52 0.90 -15.05 -5.81
N LEU A 53 0.41 -13.95 -5.28
CA LEU A 53 -0.97 -13.52 -5.40
C LEU A 53 -1.03 -12.36 -6.39
N ILE A 54 -1.93 -12.46 -7.35
CA ILE A 54 -2.09 -11.47 -8.41
C ILE A 54 -3.54 -11.00 -8.41
N SER A 55 -3.74 -9.71 -8.24
CA SER A 55 -5.07 -9.09 -8.29
C SER A 55 -4.94 -7.60 -8.57
N LYS A 56 -6.07 -6.94 -8.78
CA LYS A 56 -6.19 -5.50 -8.62
C LYS A 56 -6.27 -5.16 -7.12
N THR A 57 -5.93 -3.93 -6.77
CA THR A 57 -6.16 -3.36 -5.42
C THR A 57 -5.56 -4.21 -4.27
N LEU A 58 -4.41 -4.89 -4.52
CA LEU A 58 -3.57 -5.38 -3.43
C LEU A 58 -2.99 -4.19 -2.66
N ASP A 59 -2.77 -3.12 -3.35
CA ASP A 59 -2.61 -1.75 -2.86
C ASP A 59 -3.99 -1.13 -2.52
N ASP A 60 -4.38 -0.90 -1.21
CA ASP A 60 -3.66 -1.50 -0.10
C ASP A 60 -4.55 -2.46 0.70
N ARG A 61 -5.24 -3.38 0.01
CA ARG A 61 -6.01 -4.44 0.69
C ARG A 61 -5.11 -5.45 1.39
N VAL A 62 -3.87 -5.61 0.93
CA VAL A 62 -2.92 -6.50 1.61
C VAL A 62 -2.46 -5.91 2.94
N GLY A 63 -2.26 -4.60 3.05
CA GLY A 63 -2.02 -3.94 4.32
C GLY A 63 -3.22 -4.03 5.27
N CYS A 64 -4.45 -3.89 4.75
CA CYS A 64 -5.65 -4.16 5.54
C CYS A 64 -5.66 -5.60 6.10
N TYR A 65 -5.30 -6.60 5.28
CA TYR A 65 -5.18 -7.98 5.74
C TYR A 65 -4.09 -8.13 6.81
N VAL A 66 -2.94 -7.50 6.60
CA VAL A 66 -1.82 -7.51 7.56
C VAL A 66 -2.27 -6.94 8.91
N LEU A 67 -2.98 -5.81 8.92
CA LEU A 67 -3.50 -5.22 10.16
C LEU A 67 -4.49 -6.15 10.88
N ILE A 68 -5.41 -6.78 10.16
CA ILE A 68 -6.40 -7.71 10.73
C ILE A 68 -5.70 -8.94 11.33
N GLU A 69 -4.75 -9.53 10.61
CA GLU A 69 -4.04 -10.72 11.10
C GLU A 69 -3.08 -10.38 12.25
N THR A 70 -2.48 -9.19 12.24
CA THR A 70 -1.70 -8.70 13.38
C THR A 70 -2.59 -8.58 14.61
N LEU A 71 -3.76 -7.94 14.50
CA LEU A 71 -4.71 -7.79 15.60
C LEU A 71 -5.16 -9.16 16.16
N ARG A 72 -5.36 -10.15 15.30
CA ARG A 72 -5.73 -11.52 15.72
C ARG A 72 -4.62 -12.24 16.48
N ARG A 73 -3.36 -11.92 16.20
CA ARG A 73 -2.18 -12.57 16.81
C ARG A 73 -1.66 -11.84 18.03
N LEU A 74 -2.04 -10.57 18.21
CA LEU A 74 -1.63 -9.81 19.39
C LEU A 74 -2.18 -10.43 20.65
N GLY A 75 -1.28 -10.59 21.62
CA GLY A 75 -1.61 -10.89 23.01
C GLY A 75 -2.00 -9.63 23.78
N SER A 76 -1.89 -9.66 25.10
CA SER A 76 -2.05 -8.46 25.91
C SER A 76 -0.84 -7.54 25.73
N THR A 77 -1.10 -6.26 25.64
CA THR A 77 -0.09 -5.19 25.62
C THR A 77 -0.46 -4.13 26.66
N PRO A 78 0.51 -3.43 27.25
CA PRO A 78 0.23 -2.31 28.15
C PRO A 78 -0.17 -1.03 27.38
N ASP A 79 0.01 -1.01 26.05
CA ASP A 79 -0.22 0.14 25.20
C ASP A 79 -1.63 0.16 24.64
N ASP A 80 -2.20 1.35 24.46
CA ASP A 80 -3.44 1.56 23.72
C ASP A 80 -3.13 1.53 22.22
N LEU A 81 -3.58 0.49 21.52
CA LEU A 81 -3.36 0.31 20.08
C LEU A 81 -4.61 0.65 19.27
N TYR A 82 -4.45 1.51 18.28
CA TYR A 82 -5.49 1.92 17.35
C TYR A 82 -5.20 1.36 15.95
N PHE A 83 -6.04 0.47 15.48
CA PHE A 83 -5.97 -0.07 14.12
C PHE A 83 -6.90 0.75 13.23
N LEU A 84 -6.30 1.57 12.38
CA LEU A 84 -7.01 2.51 11.51
C LEU A 84 -7.01 1.99 10.07
N PHE A 85 -8.20 1.88 9.48
CA PHE A 85 -8.39 1.66 8.06
C PHE A 85 -8.79 2.99 7.43
N SER A 86 -7.82 3.69 6.88
CA SER A 86 -7.98 5.05 6.37
C SER A 86 -8.73 5.08 5.05
N VAL A 87 -9.26 6.24 4.70
CA VAL A 87 -9.87 6.53 3.40
C VAL A 87 -9.07 7.60 2.69
N GLN A 88 -9.13 7.62 1.36
CA GLN A 88 -8.47 8.62 0.51
C GLN A 88 -6.93 8.63 0.63
N GLU A 89 -6.31 7.50 0.90
CA GLU A 89 -4.87 7.38 0.91
C GLU A 89 -4.30 7.76 -0.46
N GLU A 90 -4.82 7.20 -1.54
CA GLU A 90 -4.39 7.36 -2.93
C GLU A 90 -4.53 8.80 -3.51
N VAL A 91 -5.18 9.70 -2.79
CA VAL A 91 -5.47 11.04 -3.29
C VAL A 91 -4.85 12.14 -2.42
N THR A 92 -5.06 12.06 -1.10
CA THR A 92 -4.73 13.18 -0.19
C THR A 92 -4.21 12.74 1.16
N LEU A 93 -4.17 11.45 1.48
CA LEU A 93 -3.84 10.91 2.80
C LEU A 93 -4.76 11.46 3.91
N SER A 94 -5.96 11.96 3.55
CA SER A 94 -6.77 12.78 4.46
C SER A 94 -7.41 11.96 5.57
N GLY A 95 -7.73 10.69 5.33
CA GLY A 95 -8.27 9.79 6.34
C GLY A 95 -7.31 9.59 7.50
N ALA A 96 -6.05 9.28 7.19
CA ALA A 96 -5.01 9.12 8.21
C ALA A 96 -4.73 10.42 8.95
N ARG A 97 -4.62 11.54 8.23
CA ARG A 97 -4.39 12.85 8.83
C ARG A 97 -5.45 13.26 9.84
N THR A 98 -6.71 13.11 9.48
CA THR A 98 -7.84 13.51 10.35
C THR A 98 -8.01 12.57 11.53
N SER A 99 -7.79 11.28 11.33
CA SER A 99 -7.85 10.27 12.39
C SER A 99 -6.71 10.42 13.37
N ALA A 100 -5.48 10.61 12.91
CA ALA A 100 -4.33 10.87 13.78
C ALA A 100 -4.51 12.15 14.60
N TYR A 101 -5.11 13.19 14.00
CA TYR A 101 -5.45 14.41 14.76
C TYR A 101 -6.42 14.14 15.90
N LYS A 102 -7.42 13.27 15.69
CA LYS A 102 -8.43 12.93 16.70
C LYS A 102 -7.87 12.00 17.78
N ILE A 103 -7.08 11.01 17.38
CA ILE A 103 -6.52 10.00 18.30
C ILE A 103 -5.39 10.62 19.13
N ASP A 104 -4.56 11.48 18.54
CA ASP A 104 -3.39 12.13 19.17
C ASP A 104 -2.38 11.11 19.73
N PRO A 105 -1.88 10.16 18.90
CA PRO A 105 -1.04 9.09 19.39
C PRO A 105 0.41 9.55 19.63
N ASP A 106 1.13 8.87 20.52
CA ASP A 106 2.55 9.09 20.78
C ASP A 106 3.44 8.63 19.60
N MET A 107 2.95 7.70 18.80
CA MET A 107 3.64 7.13 17.64
C MET A 107 2.63 6.69 16.59
N ALA A 108 3.01 6.78 15.32
CA ALA A 108 2.21 6.28 14.21
C ALA A 108 3.03 5.38 13.28
N LEU A 109 2.37 4.34 12.77
CA LEU A 109 2.97 3.40 11.84
C LEU A 109 1.99 3.15 10.68
N ALA A 110 2.41 3.46 9.46
CA ALA A 110 1.68 3.05 8.27
C ALA A 110 2.06 1.62 7.88
N VAL A 111 1.07 0.90 7.34
CA VAL A 111 1.25 -0.38 6.68
C VAL A 111 0.75 -0.21 5.27
N ASP A 112 1.59 -0.49 4.29
CA ASP A 112 1.33 -0.18 2.89
C ASP A 112 2.03 -1.20 1.98
N VAL A 113 1.92 -1.04 0.68
CA VAL A 113 2.79 -1.73 -0.28
C VAL A 113 3.96 -0.82 -0.69
N THR A 114 4.95 -1.39 -1.35
CA THR A 114 6.00 -0.63 -2.02
C THR A 114 6.43 -1.30 -3.32
N MET A 115 6.89 -0.49 -4.26
CA MET A 115 7.44 -0.98 -5.52
C MET A 115 8.69 -1.84 -5.28
N THR A 116 9.07 -2.62 -6.28
CA THR A 116 10.28 -3.47 -6.24
C THR A 116 11.24 -3.10 -7.36
N GLY A 117 12.54 -3.26 -7.11
CA GLY A 117 13.60 -3.07 -8.09
C GLY A 117 13.92 -4.31 -8.92
N ASP A 118 13.22 -5.41 -8.75
CA ASP A 118 13.55 -6.74 -9.28
C ASP A 118 12.78 -7.14 -10.56
N THR A 119 12.18 -6.16 -11.24
CA THR A 119 11.57 -6.37 -12.57
C THR A 119 12.46 -5.80 -13.68
N PRO A 120 12.31 -6.28 -14.95
CA PRO A 120 13.10 -5.75 -16.06
C PRO A 120 12.93 -4.23 -16.22
N LYS A 121 14.03 -3.47 -16.17
CA LYS A 121 14.05 -2.00 -16.24
C LYS A 121 13.22 -1.30 -15.15
N ALA A 122 13.11 -1.92 -13.99
CA ALA A 122 12.51 -1.29 -12.82
C ALA A 122 13.27 -0.02 -12.40
N LEU A 123 12.61 0.79 -11.56
CA LEU A 123 13.31 1.89 -10.88
C LEU A 123 14.44 1.32 -10.01
N PRO A 124 15.61 1.97 -9.97
CA PRO A 124 16.71 1.55 -9.11
C PRO A 124 16.29 1.66 -7.63
N MET A 125 16.03 0.53 -7.00
CA MET A 125 15.75 0.43 -5.57
C MET A 125 16.15 -0.96 -5.06
N ALA A 126 16.45 -1.03 -3.77
CA ALA A 126 16.98 -2.25 -3.15
C ALA A 126 15.91 -3.28 -2.78
N VAL A 127 14.62 -2.92 -2.83
CA VAL A 127 13.53 -3.80 -2.43
C VAL A 127 13.25 -4.84 -3.51
N GLU A 128 13.24 -6.11 -3.10
CA GLU A 128 12.92 -7.26 -3.95
C GLU A 128 11.75 -8.06 -3.34
N MET A 129 10.90 -8.60 -4.19
CA MET A 129 9.81 -9.48 -3.78
C MET A 129 10.33 -10.84 -3.28
N GLY A 130 9.79 -11.32 -2.16
CA GLY A 130 10.21 -12.60 -1.56
C GLY A 130 11.42 -12.49 -0.64
N LYS A 131 11.81 -11.27 -0.25
CA LYS A 131 12.93 -10.99 0.66
C LYS A 131 12.52 -10.43 2.01
N GLY A 132 11.23 -10.47 2.32
CA GLY A 132 10.66 -9.96 3.56
C GLY A 132 10.13 -8.54 3.45
N PRO A 133 9.43 -8.06 4.50
CA PRO A 133 8.90 -6.71 4.57
C PRO A 133 9.99 -5.65 4.40
N ALA A 134 9.60 -4.53 3.83
CA ALA A 134 10.46 -3.37 3.70
C ALA A 134 10.19 -2.35 4.82
N ILE A 135 11.20 -2.05 5.61
CA ILE A 135 11.17 -1.00 6.63
C ILE A 135 11.58 0.30 5.97
N LYS A 136 10.65 1.24 5.89
CA LYS A 136 10.86 2.51 5.19
C LYS A 136 11.86 3.39 5.95
N VAL A 137 12.88 3.84 5.23
CA VAL A 137 13.85 4.84 5.70
C VAL A 137 13.43 6.22 5.21
N GLN A 138 13.02 6.30 3.94
CA GLN A 138 12.64 7.57 3.30
C GLN A 138 11.73 7.30 2.10
N ASP A 139 10.79 8.21 1.88
CA ASP A 139 10.07 8.39 0.62
C ASP A 139 9.99 9.88 0.24
N SER A 140 9.14 10.26 -0.73
CA SER A 140 9.03 11.66 -1.17
C SER A 140 8.35 12.58 -0.15
N GLY A 141 7.59 12.04 0.79
CA GLY A 141 6.80 12.78 1.79
C GLY A 141 7.32 12.64 3.21
N MET A 142 8.23 11.69 3.47
CA MET A 142 8.65 11.38 4.84
C MET A 142 10.09 10.87 4.90
N ILE A 143 10.81 11.28 5.94
CA ILE A 143 11.96 10.56 6.50
C ILE A 143 11.45 9.88 7.77
N ALA A 144 11.51 8.55 7.84
CA ALA A 144 11.02 7.80 8.98
C ALA A 144 11.70 8.24 10.28
N HIS A 145 10.90 8.45 11.33
CA HIS A 145 11.43 8.81 12.63
C HIS A 145 12.35 7.70 13.14
N PRO A 146 13.59 8.03 13.59
CA PRO A 146 14.55 7.00 14.01
C PRO A 146 14.00 6.02 15.04
N ALA A 147 13.26 6.48 16.05
CA ALA A 147 12.70 5.61 17.07
C ALA A 147 11.71 4.58 16.50
N VAL A 148 10.88 4.95 15.50
CA VAL A 148 9.94 4.02 14.86
C VAL A 148 10.68 3.03 13.97
N ARG A 149 11.59 3.52 13.15
CA ARG A 149 12.43 2.67 12.30
C ARG A 149 13.22 1.64 13.12
N ASP A 150 13.89 2.11 14.18
CA ASP A 150 14.76 1.27 14.99
C ASP A 150 13.96 0.27 15.83
N LEU A 151 12.73 0.61 16.26
CA LEU A 151 11.77 -0.30 16.86
C LEU A 151 11.47 -1.49 15.92
N LEU A 152 11.15 -1.20 14.66
CA LEU A 152 10.85 -2.23 13.66
C LEU A 152 12.07 -3.11 13.38
N ILE A 153 13.25 -2.51 13.22
CA ILE A 153 14.50 -3.24 12.99
C ILE A 153 14.80 -4.16 14.18
N ALA A 154 14.74 -3.64 15.40
CA ALA A 154 14.99 -4.43 16.61
C ALA A 154 13.98 -5.58 16.76
N ALA A 155 12.72 -5.35 16.40
CA ALA A 155 11.70 -6.40 16.41
C ALA A 155 11.98 -7.49 15.37
N ALA A 156 12.38 -7.10 14.15
CA ALA A 156 12.77 -8.06 13.10
C ALA A 156 13.96 -8.92 13.53
N GLU A 157 15.01 -8.29 14.05
CA GLU A 157 16.23 -8.97 14.50
C GLU A 157 15.95 -9.91 15.67
N ARG A 158 15.19 -9.47 16.67
CA ARG A 158 14.79 -10.27 17.83
C ARG A 158 13.98 -11.51 17.43
N ALA A 159 13.08 -11.34 16.44
CA ALA A 159 12.21 -12.42 15.97
C ALA A 159 12.83 -13.27 14.84
N GLY A 160 14.03 -12.93 14.36
CA GLY A 160 14.68 -13.63 13.24
C GLY A 160 13.93 -13.48 11.91
N ILE A 161 13.23 -12.35 11.72
CA ILE A 161 12.46 -12.08 10.51
C ILE A 161 13.36 -11.36 9.52
N PRO A 162 13.51 -11.87 8.27
CA PRO A 162 14.22 -11.13 7.23
C PRO A 162 13.47 -9.85 6.90
N TYR A 163 14.21 -8.77 6.69
CA TYR A 163 13.65 -7.48 6.33
C TYR A 163 14.56 -6.74 5.34
N GLN A 164 14.01 -5.76 4.68
CA GLN A 164 14.72 -4.90 3.74
C GLN A 164 14.62 -3.45 4.20
N ARG A 165 15.59 -2.60 3.81
CA ARG A 165 15.51 -1.15 4.03
C ARG A 165 15.05 -0.49 2.76
N GLU A 166 14.02 0.35 2.88
CA GLU A 166 13.39 1.00 1.73
C GLU A 166 13.76 2.48 1.65
N VAL A 167 14.23 2.88 0.46
CA VAL A 167 14.28 4.27 0.02
C VAL A 167 13.52 4.36 -1.28
N LEU A 168 12.39 5.08 -1.27
CA LEU A 168 11.51 5.28 -2.41
C LEU A 168 11.61 6.74 -2.89
N LEU A 169 12.05 6.95 -4.13
CA LEU A 169 12.24 8.30 -4.67
C LEU A 169 10.95 8.99 -5.13
N GLY A 170 9.85 8.25 -5.21
CA GLY A 170 8.54 8.78 -5.59
C GLY A 170 7.43 8.12 -4.78
N GLY A 171 6.29 8.78 -4.64
CA GLY A 171 5.20 8.29 -3.80
C GLY A 171 5.43 8.51 -2.30
N SER A 172 4.42 8.24 -1.52
CA SER A 172 4.46 8.30 -0.06
C SER A 172 3.36 7.39 0.50
N THR A 173 3.11 7.45 1.81
CA THR A 173 2.12 6.65 2.53
C THR A 173 1.41 7.52 3.57
N ASP A 174 0.41 6.99 4.22
CA ASP A 174 -0.30 7.64 5.33
C ASP A 174 0.64 8.19 6.43
N ALA A 175 1.83 7.60 6.60
CA ALA A 175 2.82 8.08 7.56
C ALA A 175 3.26 9.53 7.29
N ALA A 176 3.33 9.95 6.02
CA ALA A 176 3.67 11.32 5.66
C ALA A 176 2.63 12.34 6.13
N ALA A 177 1.36 11.97 6.15
CA ALA A 177 0.30 12.83 6.66
C ALA A 177 0.25 12.82 8.20
N MET A 178 0.44 11.65 8.81
CA MET A 178 0.39 11.50 10.26
C MET A 178 1.54 12.26 10.96
N GLN A 179 2.75 12.23 10.41
CA GLN A 179 3.90 12.96 10.99
C GLN A 179 3.69 14.47 11.12
N LEU A 180 2.79 15.05 10.32
CA LEU A 180 2.55 16.50 10.29
C LEU A 180 1.39 16.94 11.19
N VAL A 181 0.82 16.03 11.94
CA VAL A 181 -0.34 16.31 12.78
C VAL A 181 0.11 16.95 14.10
N ARG A 182 -0.64 17.98 14.54
CA ARG A 182 -0.40 18.74 15.79
C ARG A 182 1.05 19.28 15.87
N GLY A 183 1.80 18.86 16.89
CA GLY A 183 3.21 19.21 17.09
C GLY A 183 4.20 18.29 16.39
N GLY A 184 3.70 17.34 15.59
CA GLY A 184 4.47 16.27 14.95
C GLY A 184 4.33 14.95 15.70
N ILE A 185 4.03 13.86 14.96
CA ILE A 185 3.94 12.50 15.51
C ILE A 185 5.12 11.69 14.98
N PRO A 186 5.94 11.07 15.84
CA PRO A 186 6.96 10.11 15.39
C PRO A 186 6.33 9.04 14.51
N SER A 187 6.65 9.05 13.22
CA SER A 187 5.99 8.19 12.24
C SER A 187 6.98 7.35 11.44
N GLY A 188 6.55 6.19 11.00
CA GLY A 188 7.27 5.28 10.14
C GLY A 188 6.33 4.45 9.28
N CYS A 189 6.91 3.57 8.46
CA CYS A 189 6.14 2.69 7.60
C CYS A 189 6.83 1.33 7.47
N VAL A 190 6.04 0.28 7.43
CA VAL A 190 6.44 -1.04 6.96
C VAL A 190 5.64 -1.38 5.72
N SER A 191 6.34 -1.77 4.65
CA SER A 191 5.73 -2.00 3.35
C SER A 191 5.85 -3.47 2.94
N VAL A 192 4.79 -3.99 2.31
CA VAL A 192 4.81 -5.29 1.61
C VAL A 192 5.37 -5.06 0.21
N PRO A 193 6.45 -5.73 -0.21
CA PRO A 193 6.94 -5.64 -1.58
C PRO A 193 5.87 -6.06 -2.59
N CYS A 194 5.55 -5.17 -3.51
CA CYS A 194 4.53 -5.36 -4.53
C CYS A 194 5.04 -4.96 -5.91
N ARG A 195 4.86 -5.81 -6.91
CA ARG A 195 5.13 -5.48 -8.31
C ARG A 195 3.89 -4.89 -8.96
N TYR A 196 4.14 -4.02 -9.93
CA TYR A 196 3.07 -3.43 -10.77
C TYR A 196 2.02 -2.65 -9.97
N VAL A 197 2.44 -2.01 -8.88
CA VAL A 197 1.61 -1.11 -8.06
C VAL A 197 0.88 -0.12 -8.96
N HIS A 198 -0.37 0.24 -8.61
CA HIS A 198 -1.27 1.09 -9.39
C HIS A 198 -1.66 0.51 -10.78
N SER A 199 -1.60 -0.82 -10.92
CA SER A 199 -2.04 -1.50 -12.13
C SER A 199 -3.21 -2.45 -11.87
N PRO A 200 -3.94 -2.88 -12.92
CA PRO A 200 -5.01 -3.86 -12.74
C PRO A 200 -4.53 -5.27 -12.33
N SER A 201 -3.23 -5.50 -12.23
CA SER A 201 -2.63 -6.82 -11.98
C SER A 201 -1.40 -6.71 -11.10
N GLU A 202 -1.58 -6.18 -9.92
CA GLU A 202 -0.55 -6.11 -8.87
C GLU A 202 -0.19 -7.50 -8.38
N MET A 203 1.03 -7.65 -7.85
CA MET A 203 1.55 -8.95 -7.44
C MET A 203 2.32 -8.83 -6.12
N VAL A 204 2.00 -9.68 -5.15
CA VAL A 204 2.73 -9.83 -3.89
C VAL A 204 3.15 -11.28 -3.66
N ASP A 205 4.13 -11.49 -2.79
CA ASP A 205 4.50 -12.81 -2.29
C ASP A 205 3.84 -13.08 -0.94
N VAL A 206 3.21 -14.24 -0.79
CA VAL A 206 2.57 -14.64 0.48
C VAL A 206 3.57 -14.65 1.63
N THR A 207 4.84 -15.01 1.37
CA THR A 207 5.88 -15.00 2.41
C THR A 207 6.14 -13.60 2.96
N ASP A 208 6.21 -12.60 2.07
CA ASP A 208 6.43 -11.21 2.50
C ASP A 208 5.24 -10.72 3.34
N VAL A 209 4.02 -11.07 2.93
CA VAL A 209 2.79 -10.75 3.69
C VAL A 209 2.81 -11.39 5.09
N GLU A 210 3.10 -12.70 5.16
CA GLU A 210 3.18 -13.44 6.43
C GLU A 210 4.27 -12.88 7.35
N GLN A 211 5.43 -12.52 6.78
CA GLN A 211 6.54 -11.92 7.51
C GLN A 211 6.23 -10.49 7.98
N THR A 212 5.45 -9.74 7.20
CA THR A 212 4.98 -8.40 7.64
C THR A 212 4.05 -8.52 8.85
N VAL A 213 3.11 -9.46 8.84
CA VAL A 213 2.26 -9.77 10.02
C VAL A 213 3.11 -10.15 11.22
N ALA A 214 4.10 -11.03 11.02
CA ALA A 214 4.99 -11.47 12.10
C ALA A 214 5.83 -10.31 12.66
N LEU A 215 6.34 -9.43 11.79
CA LEU A 215 7.11 -8.25 12.18
C LEU A 215 6.27 -7.29 13.03
N LEU A 216 5.05 -6.96 12.57
CA LEU A 216 4.17 -6.09 13.34
C LEU A 216 3.77 -6.70 14.68
N SER A 217 3.45 -8.00 14.70
CA SER A 217 3.14 -8.69 15.94
C SER A 217 4.31 -8.62 16.92
N ALA A 218 5.55 -8.83 16.44
CA ALA A 218 6.76 -8.72 17.26
C ALA A 218 7.08 -7.29 17.72
N ALA A 219 6.76 -6.28 16.89
CA ALA A 219 7.01 -4.88 17.22
C ALA A 219 6.02 -4.33 18.25
N LEU A 220 4.76 -4.81 18.22
CA LEU A 220 3.68 -4.35 19.09
C LEU A 220 3.53 -5.20 20.36
N THR A 221 4.33 -6.23 20.53
CA THR A 221 4.36 -7.05 21.76
C THR A 221 5.59 -6.66 22.58
N PRO A 222 5.44 -6.35 23.87
CA PRO A 222 6.58 -6.08 24.75
C PRO A 222 7.60 -7.24 24.75
N ALA A 223 8.89 -6.90 24.91
CA ALA A 223 9.97 -7.88 25.01
C ALA A 223 9.97 -8.58 26.36
#